data_f4da3c72cfba5279b515032bb863b44d
#
_entry.id   f4da3c72cfba5279b515032bb863b44d
#
_cell.length_a   1.000
_cell.length_b   1.000
_cell.length_c   1.000
_cell.angle_alpha   90.00
_cell.angle_beta   90.00
_cell.angle_gamma   90.00
#
_symmetry.space_group_name_H-M   'P 1'
#
loop_
_entity.id
_entity.type
_entity.pdbx_description
1 polymer ?
#
loop_
_entity_poly.entity_id
_entity_poly.type
_entity_poly.pdbx_seq_one_letter_code
_entity_poly.pdbx_strand_id
1 'polypeptide(L)'
;LNFNPAATKAVRNSDQAAAYASLEQAHEKIESQKKVLQFEVASDPKNEANKAQIKELEQAEIRNREEAKGLILKADKDQETNDKDYVFIHFILNNLPRGLIGLLLAVILSAAMSSTAAELNALASTTVVDIYKRSWKKEENDLHYVTASKWFTLLWGILAILVASIANLFDNLIQLVNIIGSIFYGNVLGIFLLAFFVKYVKGNAVFIAAIITQLII
;
A
#
# COMPACT_ATOMS: atom_id res chain seq x y z
N LEU A 1 1.23 9.09 -19.55
CA LEU A 1 0.63 10.30 -19.00
C LEU A 1 -0.15 10.00 -17.71
N ASN A 2 -1.15 9.13 -17.76
CA ASN A 2 -1.85 8.57 -16.59
C ASN A 2 -1.90 7.05 -16.71
N PHE A 3 -1.63 6.33 -15.61
CA PHE A 3 -1.53 4.87 -15.60
C PHE A 3 -2.82 4.17 -15.18
N ASN A 4 -3.85 4.93 -14.73
CA ASN A 4 -5.17 4.37 -14.42
C ASN A 4 -5.98 4.15 -15.72
N PRO A 5 -6.27 2.89 -16.11
CA PRO A 5 -7.01 2.61 -17.35
C PRO A 5 -8.46 3.12 -17.33
N ALA A 6 -9.11 3.12 -16.16
CA ALA A 6 -10.48 3.59 -16.01
C ALA A 6 -10.56 5.11 -16.23
N ALA A 7 -9.67 5.89 -15.60
CA ALA A 7 -9.57 7.32 -15.77
C ALA A 7 -9.24 7.73 -17.22
N THR A 8 -8.28 7.02 -17.85
CA THR A 8 -7.92 7.24 -19.25
C THR A 8 -9.09 6.95 -20.19
N LYS A 9 -9.86 5.88 -19.94
CA LYS A 9 -11.04 5.54 -20.73
C LYS A 9 -12.16 6.57 -20.54
N ALA A 10 -12.40 7.04 -19.33
CA ALA A 10 -13.40 8.05 -19.04
C ALA A 10 -13.14 9.35 -19.80
N VAL A 11 -11.90 9.89 -19.74
CA VAL A 11 -11.55 11.13 -20.44
C VAL A 11 -11.59 10.98 -21.97
N ARG A 12 -11.16 9.84 -22.52
CA ARG A 12 -11.22 9.59 -23.97
C ARG A 12 -12.64 9.46 -24.52
N ASN A 13 -13.61 9.11 -23.67
CA ASN A 13 -15.03 9.03 -24.04
C ASN A 13 -15.81 10.33 -23.75
N SER A 14 -15.14 11.38 -23.33
CA SER A 14 -15.74 12.68 -22.98
C SER A 14 -15.40 13.77 -24.01
N ASP A 15 -16.02 14.94 -23.85
CA ASP A 15 -15.72 16.16 -24.65
C ASP A 15 -14.25 16.62 -24.47
N GLN A 16 -13.54 16.11 -23.50
CA GLN A 16 -12.13 16.43 -23.22
C GLN A 16 -11.14 15.54 -24.03
N ALA A 17 -11.61 14.61 -24.83
CA ALA A 17 -10.78 13.63 -25.53
C ALA A 17 -9.71 14.27 -26.42
N ALA A 18 -10.05 15.33 -27.20
CA ALA A 18 -9.13 16.02 -28.08
C ALA A 18 -8.03 16.76 -27.29
N ALA A 19 -8.39 17.43 -26.20
CA ALA A 19 -7.44 18.09 -25.33
C ALA A 19 -6.50 17.09 -24.64
N TYR A 20 -7.03 15.97 -24.17
CA TYR A 20 -6.24 14.90 -23.57
C TYR A 20 -5.25 14.28 -24.58
N ALA A 21 -5.68 14.02 -25.81
CA ALA A 21 -4.80 13.51 -26.89
C ALA A 21 -3.65 14.47 -27.20
N SER A 22 -3.87 15.77 -27.17
CA SER A 22 -2.79 16.75 -27.36
C SER A 22 -1.75 16.71 -26.23
N LEU A 23 -2.18 16.49 -24.99
CA LEU A 23 -1.28 16.29 -23.84
C LEU A 23 -0.51 14.96 -23.94
N GLU A 24 -1.13 13.89 -24.46
CA GLU A 24 -0.42 12.63 -24.72
C GLU A 24 0.72 12.84 -25.74
N GLN A 25 0.46 13.54 -26.83
CA GLN A 25 1.51 13.84 -27.83
C GLN A 25 2.62 14.73 -27.25
N ALA A 26 2.27 15.71 -26.41
CA ALA A 26 3.27 16.52 -25.73
C ALA A 26 4.12 15.70 -24.77
N HIS A 27 3.51 14.76 -24.05
CA HIS A 27 4.21 13.85 -23.14
C HIS A 27 5.20 12.94 -23.88
N GLU A 28 4.81 12.36 -25.01
CA GLU A 28 5.70 11.54 -25.85
C GLU A 28 6.93 12.31 -26.36
N LYS A 29 6.73 13.58 -26.74
CA LYS A 29 7.84 14.48 -27.13
C LYS A 29 8.79 14.74 -25.96
N ILE A 30 8.26 15.04 -24.77
CA ILE A 30 9.06 15.27 -23.58
C ILE A 30 9.87 14.00 -23.23
N GLU A 31 9.23 12.84 -23.26
CA GLU A 31 9.93 11.57 -22.99
C GLU A 31 11.05 11.27 -24.00
N SER A 32 10.78 11.47 -25.27
CA SER A 32 11.79 11.23 -26.32
C SER A 32 13.00 12.15 -26.17
N GLN A 33 12.77 13.42 -25.89
CA GLN A 33 13.85 14.38 -25.63
C GLN A 33 14.63 14.05 -24.36
N LYS A 34 13.94 13.68 -23.28
CA LYS A 34 14.57 13.24 -22.04
C LYS A 34 15.46 12.03 -22.24
N LYS A 35 15.01 11.01 -23.00
CA LYS A 35 15.81 9.83 -23.30
C LYS A 35 17.12 10.18 -23.99
N VAL A 36 17.08 11.02 -25.00
CA VAL A 36 18.30 11.45 -25.72
C VAL A 36 19.28 12.14 -24.77
N LEU A 37 18.80 13.13 -24.00
CA LEU A 37 19.63 13.86 -23.03
C LEU A 37 20.18 12.96 -21.92
N GLN A 38 19.41 11.96 -21.47
CA GLN A 38 19.87 11.00 -20.48
C GLN A 38 21.03 10.15 -20.99
N PHE A 39 21.00 9.72 -22.27
CA PHE A 39 22.13 9.02 -22.91
C PHE A 39 23.36 9.92 -23.03
N GLU A 40 23.18 11.20 -23.38
CA GLU A 40 24.27 12.16 -23.45
C GLU A 40 24.90 12.43 -22.09
N VAL A 41 24.09 12.61 -21.04
CA VAL A 41 24.58 12.76 -19.66
C VAL A 41 25.26 11.49 -19.16
N ALA A 42 24.78 10.31 -19.55
CA ALA A 42 25.45 9.04 -19.20
C ALA A 42 26.83 8.93 -19.84
N SER A 43 27.02 9.52 -21.05
CA SER A 43 28.31 9.55 -21.76
C SER A 43 29.22 10.67 -21.24
N ASP A 44 28.67 11.81 -20.84
CA ASP A 44 29.39 12.94 -20.21
C ASP A 44 28.66 13.44 -18.95
N PRO A 45 28.96 12.85 -17.78
CA PRO A 45 28.32 13.21 -16.52
C PRO A 45 28.62 14.63 -16.02
N LYS A 46 29.57 15.35 -16.61
CA LYS A 46 29.94 16.72 -16.22
C LYS A 46 29.19 17.79 -17.02
N ASN A 47 28.39 17.41 -17.99
CA ASN A 47 27.62 18.36 -18.81
C ASN A 47 26.44 18.93 -18.04
N GLU A 48 26.67 20.05 -17.36
CA GLU A 48 25.64 20.77 -16.55
C GLU A 48 24.52 21.35 -17.42
N ALA A 49 24.77 21.65 -18.69
CA ALA A 49 23.74 22.16 -19.59
C ALA A 49 22.67 21.09 -19.87
N ASN A 50 23.08 19.85 -20.15
CA ASN A 50 22.13 18.74 -20.38
C ASN A 50 21.37 18.38 -19.11
N LYS A 51 22.00 18.44 -17.93
CA LYS A 51 21.31 18.26 -16.64
C LYS A 51 20.24 19.35 -16.39
N ALA A 52 20.56 20.61 -16.70
CA ALA A 52 19.60 21.69 -16.60
C ALA A 52 18.40 21.50 -17.53
N GLN A 53 18.63 21.06 -18.78
CA GLN A 53 17.56 20.75 -19.73
C GLN A 53 16.69 19.56 -19.27
N ILE A 54 17.29 18.50 -18.73
CA ILE A 54 16.53 17.39 -18.13
C ILE A 54 15.60 17.89 -17.05
N LYS A 55 16.10 18.74 -16.14
CA LYS A 55 15.29 19.31 -15.05
C LYS A 55 14.13 20.19 -15.57
N GLU A 56 14.35 20.92 -16.65
CA GLU A 56 13.29 21.72 -17.29
C GLU A 56 12.22 20.80 -17.91
N LEU A 57 12.63 19.73 -18.59
CA LEU A 57 11.71 18.75 -19.14
C LEU A 57 10.93 17.99 -18.05
N GLU A 58 11.54 17.71 -16.90
CA GLU A 58 10.85 17.12 -15.75
C GLU A 58 9.77 18.05 -15.20
N GLN A 59 10.03 19.34 -15.13
CA GLN A 59 9.02 20.32 -14.75
C GLN A 59 7.89 20.44 -15.76
N ALA A 60 8.21 20.36 -17.07
CA ALA A 60 7.23 20.33 -18.13
C ALA A 60 6.37 19.06 -18.07
N GLU A 61 6.97 17.92 -17.78
CA GLU A 61 6.25 16.65 -17.56
C GLU A 61 5.28 16.74 -16.39
N ILE A 62 5.70 17.30 -15.24
CA ILE A 62 4.84 17.48 -14.07
C ILE A 62 3.64 18.36 -14.44
N ARG A 63 3.86 19.50 -15.10
CA ARG A 63 2.76 20.39 -15.53
C ARG A 63 1.79 19.68 -16.45
N ASN A 64 2.30 18.94 -17.44
CA ASN A 64 1.49 18.16 -18.37
C ASN A 64 0.63 17.12 -17.68
N ARG A 65 1.19 16.41 -16.67
CA ARG A 65 0.44 15.45 -15.85
C ARG A 65 -0.64 16.10 -15.00
N GLU A 66 -0.38 17.27 -14.42
CA GLU A 66 -1.39 18.00 -13.63
C GLU A 66 -2.53 18.51 -14.52
N GLU A 67 -2.25 18.99 -15.72
CA GLU A 67 -3.28 19.36 -16.71
C GLU A 67 -4.12 18.15 -17.10
N ALA A 68 -3.50 17.00 -17.34
CA ALA A 68 -4.21 15.76 -17.65
C ALA A 68 -5.14 15.31 -16.52
N LYS A 69 -4.71 15.40 -15.26
CA LYS A 69 -5.56 15.14 -14.09
C LYS A 69 -6.77 16.10 -14.05
N GLY A 70 -6.53 17.37 -14.36
CA GLY A 70 -7.61 18.35 -14.47
C GLY A 70 -8.65 18.01 -15.52
N LEU A 71 -8.24 17.47 -16.69
CA LEU A 71 -9.16 17.00 -17.72
C LEU A 71 -9.92 15.74 -17.30
N ILE A 72 -9.26 14.80 -16.60
CA ILE A 72 -9.91 13.60 -16.07
C ILE A 72 -11.03 13.98 -15.10
N LEU A 73 -10.78 14.90 -14.16
CA LEU A 73 -11.79 15.37 -13.20
C LEU A 73 -12.92 16.18 -13.84
N LYS A 74 -12.67 16.85 -14.98
CA LYS A 74 -13.72 17.49 -15.76
C LYS A 74 -14.59 16.49 -16.49
N ALA A 75 -14.02 15.39 -16.94
CA ALA A 75 -14.73 14.32 -17.61
C ALA A 75 -15.61 13.50 -16.64
N ASP A 76 -15.07 13.22 -15.47
CA ASP A 76 -15.76 12.49 -14.41
C ASP A 76 -15.14 12.85 -13.05
N LYS A 77 -15.93 13.48 -12.18
CA LYS A 77 -15.49 13.96 -10.86
C LYS A 77 -15.17 12.86 -9.86
N ASP A 78 -15.72 11.66 -10.08
CA ASP A 78 -15.54 10.51 -9.19
C ASP A 78 -14.32 9.67 -9.57
N GLN A 79 -13.58 10.04 -10.64
CA GLN A 79 -12.38 9.33 -11.05
C GLN A 79 -11.19 9.62 -10.14
N GLU A 80 -10.53 8.55 -9.74
CA GLU A 80 -9.27 8.63 -9.02
C GLU A 80 -8.14 9.12 -9.95
N THR A 81 -7.56 10.26 -9.62
CA THR A 81 -6.43 10.85 -10.37
C THR A 81 -5.07 10.41 -9.87
N ASN A 82 -5.00 9.80 -8.67
CA ASN A 82 -3.78 9.20 -8.15
C ASN A 82 -3.53 7.86 -8.87
N ASP A 83 -2.53 7.83 -9.71
CA ASP A 83 -2.20 6.66 -10.55
C ASP A 83 -0.95 5.90 -10.07
N LYS A 84 -0.42 6.22 -8.89
CA LYS A 84 0.83 5.63 -8.37
C LYS A 84 0.75 4.11 -8.24
N ASP A 85 -0.38 3.59 -7.82
CA ASP A 85 -0.58 2.15 -7.61
C ASP A 85 -0.68 1.38 -8.94
N TYR A 86 -0.98 2.08 -10.05
CA TYR A 86 -1.04 1.49 -11.38
C TYR A 86 0.31 1.43 -12.12
N VAL A 87 1.31 2.20 -11.70
CA VAL A 87 2.63 2.30 -12.38
C VAL A 87 3.30 0.94 -12.48
N PHE A 88 3.35 0.20 -11.37
CA PHE A 88 4.00 -1.10 -11.30
C PHE A 88 3.28 -2.14 -12.18
N ILE A 89 1.96 -2.18 -12.11
CA ILE A 89 1.14 -3.09 -12.91
C ILE A 89 1.29 -2.78 -14.40
N HIS A 90 1.25 -1.50 -14.77
CA HIS A 90 1.43 -1.05 -16.14
C HIS A 90 2.81 -1.46 -16.69
N PHE A 91 3.87 -1.27 -15.91
CA PHE A 91 5.22 -1.70 -16.29
C PHE A 91 5.29 -3.21 -16.55
N ILE A 92 4.73 -4.03 -15.66
CA ILE A 92 4.70 -5.49 -15.80
C ILE A 92 3.97 -5.90 -17.07
N LEU A 93 2.77 -5.38 -17.30
CA LEU A 93 1.93 -5.78 -18.43
C LEU A 93 2.53 -5.40 -19.79
N ASN A 94 3.30 -4.31 -19.86
CA ASN A 94 3.83 -3.80 -21.11
C ASN A 94 5.28 -4.22 -21.41
N ASN A 95 6.06 -4.62 -20.39
CA ASN A 95 7.49 -4.89 -20.57
C ASN A 95 7.88 -6.35 -20.34
N LEU A 96 7.01 -7.18 -19.72
CA LEU A 96 7.35 -8.59 -19.48
C LEU A 96 6.66 -9.52 -20.49
N PRO A 97 7.32 -10.63 -20.84
CA PRO A 97 6.69 -11.72 -21.60
C PRO A 97 5.49 -12.32 -20.86
N ARG A 98 4.44 -12.70 -21.58
CA ARG A 98 3.17 -13.22 -21.00
C ARG A 98 3.36 -14.35 -19.99
N GLY A 99 4.33 -15.26 -20.21
CA GLY A 99 4.62 -16.35 -19.28
C GLY A 99 5.19 -15.85 -17.94
N LEU A 100 6.06 -14.84 -17.96
CA LEU A 100 6.58 -14.22 -16.74
C LEU A 100 5.52 -13.42 -15.98
N ILE A 101 4.59 -12.78 -16.68
CA ILE A 101 3.45 -12.09 -16.06
C ILE A 101 2.63 -13.09 -15.24
N GLY A 102 2.27 -14.24 -15.82
CA GLY A 102 1.51 -15.29 -15.12
C GLY A 102 2.25 -15.84 -13.90
N LEU A 103 3.56 -16.10 -14.03
CA LEU A 103 4.40 -16.55 -12.94
C LEU A 103 4.46 -15.52 -11.81
N LEU A 104 4.65 -14.26 -12.13
CA LEU A 104 4.73 -13.17 -11.16
C LEU A 104 3.41 -12.98 -10.40
N LEU A 105 2.27 -13.07 -11.10
CA LEU A 105 0.96 -13.03 -10.46
C LEU A 105 0.77 -14.22 -9.51
N ALA A 106 1.17 -15.42 -9.92
CA ALA A 106 1.10 -16.61 -9.06
C ALA A 106 1.97 -16.46 -7.80
N VAL A 107 3.18 -15.90 -7.93
CA VAL A 107 4.08 -15.65 -6.80
C VAL A 107 3.48 -14.60 -5.85
N ILE A 108 2.96 -13.49 -6.37
CA ILE A 108 2.34 -12.44 -5.54
C ILE A 108 1.13 -13.00 -4.77
N LEU A 109 0.24 -13.73 -5.44
CA LEU A 109 -0.92 -14.35 -4.80
C LEU A 109 -0.50 -15.37 -3.74
N SER A 110 0.49 -16.22 -4.05
CA SER A 110 1.01 -17.23 -3.11
C SER A 110 1.63 -16.57 -1.88
N ALA A 111 2.43 -15.51 -2.06
CA ALA A 111 3.03 -14.76 -0.97
C ALA A 111 1.97 -14.09 -0.08
N ALA A 112 0.98 -13.44 -0.69
CA ALA A 112 -0.12 -12.79 0.04
C ALA A 112 -0.94 -13.81 0.85
N MET A 113 -1.31 -14.94 0.24
CA MET A 113 -2.05 -16.01 0.93
C MET A 113 -1.26 -16.63 2.07
N SER A 114 0.04 -16.87 1.89
CA SER A 114 0.92 -17.45 2.90
C SER A 114 1.03 -16.54 4.13
N SER A 115 1.32 -15.27 3.94
CA SER A 115 1.45 -14.29 5.03
C SER A 115 0.12 -14.12 5.77
N THR A 116 -0.98 -13.91 5.06
CA THR A 116 -2.31 -13.74 5.66
C THR A 116 -2.73 -14.96 6.47
N ALA A 117 -2.51 -16.17 5.94
CA ALA A 117 -2.84 -17.40 6.65
C ALA A 117 -2.03 -17.56 7.95
N ALA A 118 -0.73 -17.24 7.92
CA ALA A 118 0.13 -17.29 9.09
C ALA A 118 -0.30 -16.28 10.18
N GLU A 119 -0.63 -15.05 9.79
CA GLU A 119 -1.09 -14.01 10.71
C GLU A 119 -2.44 -14.34 11.34
N LEU A 120 -3.42 -14.78 10.56
CA LEU A 120 -4.72 -15.21 11.08
C LEU A 120 -4.60 -16.38 12.06
N ASN A 121 -3.72 -17.35 11.76
CA ASN A 121 -3.44 -18.46 12.65
C ASN A 121 -2.75 -18.00 13.95
N ALA A 122 -1.80 -17.09 13.86
CA ALA A 122 -1.13 -16.51 15.03
C ALA A 122 -2.12 -15.74 15.93
N LEU A 123 -2.96 -14.89 15.35
CA LEU A 123 -3.99 -14.15 16.09
C LEU A 123 -4.98 -15.09 16.78
N ALA A 124 -5.45 -16.12 16.07
CA ALA A 124 -6.37 -17.11 16.62
C ALA A 124 -5.71 -17.91 17.77
N SER A 125 -4.47 -18.37 17.57
CA SER A 125 -3.74 -19.13 18.60
C SER A 125 -3.48 -18.30 19.85
N THR A 126 -3.03 -17.05 19.69
CA THR A 126 -2.83 -16.13 20.82
C THR A 126 -4.15 -15.86 21.55
N THR A 127 -5.24 -15.63 20.80
CA THR A 127 -6.57 -15.43 21.40
C THR A 127 -7.01 -16.65 22.20
N VAL A 128 -6.80 -17.85 21.68
CA VAL A 128 -7.20 -19.09 22.37
C VAL A 128 -6.31 -19.38 23.58
N VAL A 129 -4.99 -19.28 23.42
CA VAL A 129 -4.06 -19.65 24.50
C VAL A 129 -4.04 -18.61 25.63
N ASP A 130 -3.90 -17.34 25.27
CA ASP A 130 -3.66 -16.28 26.25
C ASP A 130 -4.95 -15.72 26.83
N ILE A 131 -6.05 -15.72 26.09
CA ILE A 131 -7.32 -15.14 26.55
C ILE A 131 -8.34 -16.24 26.89
N TYR A 132 -8.71 -17.07 25.91
CA TYR A 132 -9.80 -18.03 26.06
C TYR A 132 -9.49 -19.10 27.09
N LYS A 133 -8.37 -19.81 26.96
CA LYS A 133 -7.91 -20.87 27.87
C LYS A 133 -7.59 -20.30 29.25
N ARG A 134 -6.92 -19.15 29.32
CA ARG A 134 -6.46 -18.58 30.57
C ARG A 134 -7.57 -17.90 31.38
N SER A 135 -8.55 -17.29 30.72
CA SER A 135 -9.58 -16.47 31.41
C SER A 135 -10.96 -17.14 31.48
N TRP A 136 -11.37 -17.88 30.44
CA TRP A 136 -12.75 -18.36 30.32
C TRP A 136 -12.89 -19.86 30.48
N LYS A 137 -12.05 -20.68 29.85
CA LYS A 137 -12.15 -22.12 29.80
C LYS A 137 -10.80 -22.76 30.12
N LYS A 138 -10.54 -22.98 31.41
CA LYS A 138 -9.22 -23.39 31.91
C LYS A 138 -8.94 -24.90 31.80
N GLU A 139 -9.98 -25.74 31.84
CA GLU A 139 -9.86 -27.20 31.95
C GLU A 139 -10.70 -27.91 30.88
N GLU A 140 -10.41 -27.65 29.63
CA GLU A 140 -11.01 -28.33 28.48
C GLU A 140 -9.97 -29.21 27.80
N ASN A 141 -10.44 -30.15 26.97
CA ASN A 141 -9.54 -31.04 26.23
C ASN A 141 -8.88 -30.30 25.04
N ASP A 142 -7.79 -30.83 24.53
CA ASP A 142 -7.04 -30.23 23.41
C ASP A 142 -7.89 -30.08 22.15
N LEU A 143 -8.80 -31.03 21.90
CA LEU A 143 -9.70 -30.98 20.75
C LEU A 143 -10.64 -29.77 20.79
N HIS A 144 -11.10 -29.40 22.00
CA HIS A 144 -11.90 -28.18 22.21
C HIS A 144 -11.12 -26.92 21.84
N TYR A 145 -9.86 -26.81 22.28
CA TYR A 145 -9.03 -25.64 21.96
C TYR A 145 -8.68 -25.55 20.47
N VAL A 146 -8.45 -26.68 19.80
CA VAL A 146 -8.27 -26.73 18.35
C VAL A 146 -9.53 -26.25 17.63
N THR A 147 -10.70 -26.67 18.07
CA THR A 147 -11.98 -26.23 17.50
C THR A 147 -12.22 -24.74 17.75
N ALA A 148 -11.95 -24.26 18.96
CA ALA A 148 -12.01 -22.83 19.29
C ALA A 148 -11.04 -22.02 18.41
N SER A 149 -9.83 -22.50 18.17
CA SER A 149 -8.86 -21.83 17.29
C SER A 149 -9.39 -21.67 15.88
N LYS A 150 -10.06 -22.67 15.31
CA LYS A 150 -10.69 -22.57 13.98
C LYS A 150 -11.77 -21.49 13.93
N TRP A 151 -12.60 -21.39 14.98
CA TRP A 151 -13.63 -20.35 15.07
C TRP A 151 -13.02 -18.96 15.22
N PHE A 152 -11.97 -18.81 16.02
CA PHE A 152 -11.26 -17.53 16.11
C PHE A 152 -10.52 -17.15 14.84
N THR A 153 -9.98 -18.11 14.09
CA THR A 153 -9.43 -17.85 12.76
C THR A 153 -10.49 -17.29 11.81
N LEU A 154 -11.68 -17.88 11.81
CA LEU A 154 -12.80 -17.36 11.01
C LEU A 154 -13.22 -15.96 11.44
N LEU A 155 -13.33 -15.71 12.74
CA LEU A 155 -13.68 -14.40 13.30
C LEU A 155 -12.65 -13.32 12.90
N TRP A 156 -11.37 -13.59 13.05
CA TRP A 156 -10.29 -12.69 12.64
C TRP A 156 -10.28 -12.47 11.12
N GLY A 157 -10.58 -13.51 10.33
CA GLY A 157 -10.73 -13.39 8.89
C GLY A 157 -11.87 -12.47 8.48
N ILE A 158 -13.04 -12.57 9.11
CA ILE A 158 -14.18 -11.67 8.89
C ILE A 158 -13.81 -10.24 9.27
N LEU A 159 -13.17 -10.03 10.42
CA LEU A 159 -12.69 -8.72 10.86
C LEU A 159 -11.69 -8.11 9.86
N ALA A 160 -10.76 -8.91 9.35
CA ALA A 160 -9.80 -8.46 8.34
C ALA A 160 -10.50 -8.01 7.04
N ILE A 161 -11.53 -8.75 6.59
CA ILE A 161 -12.34 -8.37 5.41
C ILE A 161 -13.08 -7.05 5.66
N LEU A 162 -13.67 -6.87 6.83
CA LEU A 162 -14.37 -5.63 7.19
C LEU A 162 -13.41 -4.43 7.17
N VAL A 163 -12.23 -4.57 7.77
CA VAL A 163 -11.20 -3.50 7.74
C VAL A 163 -10.72 -3.23 6.32
N ALA A 164 -10.48 -4.27 5.52
CA ALA A 164 -10.07 -4.11 4.11
C ALA A 164 -11.14 -3.39 3.28
N SER A 165 -12.43 -3.61 3.56
CA SER A 165 -13.52 -2.92 2.87
C SER A 165 -13.58 -1.42 3.15
N ILE A 166 -13.07 -0.99 4.32
CA ILE A 166 -12.98 0.43 4.71
C ILE A 166 -11.68 1.05 4.19
N ALA A 167 -10.66 0.25 3.92
CA ALA A 167 -9.34 0.71 3.49
C ALA A 167 -9.37 1.47 2.15
N ASN A 168 -10.34 1.23 1.29
CA ASN A 168 -10.56 1.95 0.03
C ASN A 168 -10.90 3.45 0.20
N LEU A 169 -11.22 3.89 1.42
CA LEU A 169 -11.45 5.30 1.73
C LEU A 169 -10.16 6.13 1.87
N PHE A 170 -9.01 5.48 1.82
CA PHE A 170 -7.71 6.13 1.91
C PHE A 170 -7.02 6.14 0.54
N ASP A 171 -6.51 7.30 0.15
CA ASP A 171 -5.87 7.55 -1.15
C ASP A 171 -4.62 6.67 -1.41
N ASN A 172 -4.00 6.13 -0.35
CA ASN A 172 -2.78 5.34 -0.45
C ASN A 172 -2.71 4.27 0.64
N LEU A 173 -2.72 3.00 0.25
CA LEU A 173 -2.63 1.84 1.17
C LEU A 173 -1.35 1.84 2.00
N ILE A 174 -0.21 2.25 1.43
CA ILE A 174 1.07 2.33 2.14
C ILE A 174 0.99 3.39 3.26
N GLN A 175 0.37 4.53 2.97
CA GLN A 175 0.15 5.58 3.97
C GLN A 175 -0.76 5.11 5.10
N LEU A 176 -1.86 4.41 4.78
CA LEU A 176 -2.75 3.83 5.77
C LEU A 176 -2.01 2.86 6.70
N VAL A 177 -1.23 1.93 6.15
CA VAL A 177 -0.44 0.96 6.93
C VAL A 177 0.58 1.67 7.82
N ASN A 178 1.25 2.71 7.32
CA ASN A 178 2.19 3.50 8.11
C ASN A 178 1.51 4.27 9.24
N ILE A 179 0.33 4.84 9.01
CA ILE A 179 -0.45 5.54 10.05
C ILE A 179 -0.86 4.56 11.14
N ILE A 180 -1.48 3.43 10.77
CA ILE A 180 -1.88 2.40 11.73
C ILE A 180 -0.66 1.87 12.48
N GLY A 181 0.43 1.56 11.77
CA GLY A 181 1.66 1.09 12.38
C GLY A 181 2.24 2.08 13.39
N SER A 182 2.29 3.37 13.05
CA SER A 182 2.84 4.40 13.94
C SER A 182 2.07 4.54 15.26
N ILE A 183 0.76 4.34 15.22
CA ILE A 183 -0.09 4.36 16.42
C ILE A 183 0.25 3.22 17.39
N PHE A 184 0.55 2.02 16.87
CA PHE A 184 0.78 0.83 17.69
C PHE A 184 2.24 0.55 18.01
N TYR A 185 3.18 0.84 17.08
CA TYR A 185 4.59 0.43 17.23
C TYR A 185 5.28 1.04 18.44
N GLY A 186 5.02 2.31 18.74
CA GLY A 186 5.60 2.98 19.91
C GLY A 186 5.17 2.33 21.24
N ASN A 187 3.90 2.03 21.36
CA ASN A 187 3.33 1.41 22.55
C ASN A 187 3.82 -0.02 22.74
N VAL A 188 3.82 -0.82 21.67
CA VAL A 188 4.35 -2.19 21.70
C VAL A 188 5.83 -2.21 22.06
N LEU A 189 6.65 -1.36 21.42
CA LEU A 189 8.07 -1.23 21.75
C LEU A 189 8.28 -0.85 23.23
N GLY A 190 7.50 0.09 23.74
CA GLY A 190 7.54 0.50 25.15
C GLY A 190 7.26 -0.66 26.11
N ILE A 191 6.25 -1.48 25.84
CA ILE A 191 5.93 -2.68 26.61
C ILE A 191 7.11 -3.65 26.61
N PHE A 192 7.71 -3.93 25.45
CA PHE A 192 8.88 -4.82 25.35
C PHE A 192 10.08 -4.29 26.10
N LEU A 193 10.40 -3.01 25.98
CA LEU A 193 11.52 -2.39 26.70
C LEU A 193 11.32 -2.46 28.23
N LEU A 194 10.10 -2.21 28.71
CA LEU A 194 9.78 -2.35 30.13
C LEU A 194 9.92 -3.80 30.60
N ALA A 195 9.45 -4.77 29.81
CA ALA A 195 9.51 -6.18 30.16
C ALA A 195 10.95 -6.71 30.26
N PHE A 196 11.86 -6.24 29.38
CA PHE A 196 13.24 -6.73 29.34
C PHE A 196 14.19 -5.98 30.27
N PHE A 197 14.02 -4.67 30.42
CA PHE A 197 15.03 -3.83 31.09
C PHE A 197 14.58 -3.37 32.49
N VAL A 198 13.28 -3.39 32.84
CA VAL A 198 12.78 -2.82 34.09
C VAL A 198 12.16 -3.89 34.98
N LYS A 199 12.95 -4.44 35.91
CA LYS A 199 12.53 -5.56 36.79
C LYS A 199 11.51 -5.17 37.86
N TYR A 200 11.35 -3.89 38.18
CA TYR A 200 10.50 -3.41 39.28
C TYR A 200 9.06 -3.17 38.88
N VAL A 201 8.75 -3.13 37.57
CA VAL A 201 7.42 -2.82 37.07
C VAL A 201 6.59 -4.12 36.93
N LYS A 202 5.40 -4.11 37.56
CA LYS A 202 4.47 -5.24 37.49
C LYS A 202 3.61 -5.18 36.23
N GLY A 203 3.19 -6.34 35.72
CA GLY A 203 2.39 -6.44 34.50
C GLY A 203 1.13 -5.58 34.48
N ASN A 204 0.41 -5.46 35.63
CA ASN A 204 -0.78 -4.62 35.72
C ASN A 204 -0.49 -3.13 35.49
N ALA A 205 0.65 -2.63 35.98
CA ALA A 205 1.05 -1.24 35.77
C ALA A 205 1.37 -0.97 34.31
N VAL A 206 2.08 -1.89 33.64
CA VAL A 206 2.39 -1.79 32.22
C VAL A 206 1.12 -1.82 31.37
N PHE A 207 0.18 -2.71 31.71
CA PHE A 207 -1.08 -2.84 30.99
C PHE A 207 -1.93 -1.55 31.09
N ILE A 208 -2.05 -0.98 32.28
CA ILE A 208 -2.79 0.29 32.49
C ILE A 208 -2.08 1.43 31.73
N ALA A 209 -0.76 1.53 31.83
CA ALA A 209 0.01 2.54 31.13
C ALA A 209 -0.14 2.40 29.60
N ALA A 210 -0.12 1.18 29.09
CA ALA A 210 -0.31 0.93 27.64
C ALA A 210 -1.68 1.37 27.15
N ILE A 211 -2.76 1.09 27.93
CA ILE A 211 -4.11 1.55 27.58
C ILE A 211 -4.19 3.08 27.61
N ILE A 212 -3.67 3.72 28.64
CA ILE A 212 -3.69 5.19 28.74
C ILE A 212 -2.91 5.81 27.58
N THR A 213 -1.72 5.31 27.26
CA THR A 213 -0.91 5.79 26.14
C THR A 213 -1.66 5.63 24.82
N GLN A 214 -2.32 4.49 24.60
CA GLN A 214 -3.07 4.21 23.38
C GLN A 214 -4.29 5.11 23.21
N LEU A 215 -4.88 5.61 24.31
CA LEU A 215 -6.02 6.54 24.29
C LEU A 215 -5.59 8.00 24.06
N ILE A 216 -4.32 8.32 24.35
CA ILE A 216 -3.77 9.69 24.18
C ILE A 216 -3.25 9.92 22.76
N ILE A 217 -2.79 8.86 22.09
CA ILE A 217 -2.29 8.92 20.71
C ILE A 217 -3.47 8.98 19.73
#